data_18e4563ead1c4d78057cf05ffafab46e
#
_entry.id   18e4563ead1c4d78057cf05ffafab46e
#
_cell.length_a   1.000
_cell.length_b   1.000
_cell.length_c   1.000
_cell.angle_alpha   90.00
_cell.angle_beta   90.00
_cell.angle_gamma   90.00
#
_symmetry.space_group_name_H-M   'P 1'
#
loop_
_entity.id
_entity.type
_entity.pdbx_description
1 polymer ?
#
loop_
_entity_poly.entity_id
_entity_poly.type
_entity_poly.pdbx_seq_one_letter_code
_entity_poly.pdbx_strand_id
1 'polypeptide(L)'
;MFFTELNIGILYLLAISSLGVYGVIIGGWSSNSKYSFLGALRSTAQMISYELTIGFSILSVIVCAKSLNLISIVLAQKTVWYCFPLFPIFLIFFISCLAETNRHPFDLPEAEAELVSGYNVEYSAMGFALFFLGEYANMLLMSSLTTILFLGGWLAPFPFSIKFINFLPGSFWFSIKARAVLPRYRYDQLMRLGWKVFLPFTLSWFLYTASFLISFNWLV
;
A
#
# COMPACT_ATOMS: atom_id res chain seq x y z
N MET A 1 13.82 -2.03 20.02
CA MET A 1 15.04 -1.40 19.52
C MET A 1 14.87 -1.22 18.01
N PHE A 2 14.76 0.00 17.53
CA PHE A 2 14.56 0.28 16.10
C PHE A 2 15.94 0.35 15.44
N PHE A 3 16.16 -0.45 14.39
CA PHE A 3 17.45 -0.54 13.73
C PHE A 3 17.83 0.74 12.97
N THR A 4 16.83 1.52 12.55
CA THR A 4 17.07 2.80 11.85
C THR A 4 15.91 3.77 12.10
N GLU A 5 16.20 4.93 12.67
CA GLU A 5 15.26 6.06 12.75
C GLU A 5 15.52 7.00 11.58
N LEU A 6 14.94 6.67 10.43
CA LEU A 6 15.03 7.53 9.26
C LEU A 6 14.04 8.68 9.37
N ASN A 7 14.52 9.92 9.40
CA ASN A 7 13.66 11.11 9.44
C ASN A 7 12.73 11.20 8.23
N ILE A 8 13.13 10.64 7.08
CA ILE A 8 12.39 10.64 5.80
C ILE A 8 12.00 9.19 5.42
N GLY A 9 11.64 8.36 6.41
CA GLY A 9 11.42 6.92 6.21
C GLY A 9 10.33 6.59 5.19
N ILE A 10 9.24 7.35 5.17
CA ILE A 10 8.13 7.13 4.21
C ILE A 10 8.58 7.37 2.77
N LEU A 11 9.29 8.46 2.49
CA LEU A 11 9.76 8.76 1.13
C LEU A 11 10.75 7.69 0.65
N TYR A 12 11.61 7.20 1.54
CA TYR A 12 12.53 6.11 1.21
C TYR A 12 11.79 4.82 0.84
N LEU A 13 10.73 4.46 1.58
CA LEU A 13 9.92 3.29 1.28
C LEU A 13 9.19 3.42 -0.06
N LEU A 14 8.60 4.59 -0.36
CA LEU A 14 7.96 4.85 -1.65
C LEU A 14 8.97 4.80 -2.80
N ALA A 15 10.17 5.32 -2.62
CA ALA A 15 11.22 5.25 -3.64
C ALA A 15 11.66 3.81 -3.94
N ILE A 16 11.72 2.94 -2.93
CA ILE A 16 12.05 1.52 -3.14
C ILE A 16 10.89 0.77 -3.81
N SER A 17 9.64 1.02 -3.41
CA SER A 17 8.50 0.35 -4.04
C SER A 17 8.38 0.69 -5.52
N SER A 18 8.63 1.96 -5.92
CA SER A 18 8.61 2.38 -7.32
C SER A 18 9.69 1.68 -8.19
N LEU A 19 10.82 1.32 -7.62
CA LEU A 19 11.84 0.54 -8.33
C LEU A 19 11.38 -0.88 -8.67
N GLY A 20 10.44 -1.46 -7.92
CA GLY A 20 9.86 -2.77 -8.19
C GLY A 20 9.20 -2.87 -9.57
N VAL A 21 8.57 -1.77 -10.03
CA VAL A 21 7.92 -1.68 -11.35
C VAL A 21 8.91 -1.95 -12.49
N TYR A 22 10.13 -1.42 -12.40
CA TYR A 22 11.17 -1.65 -13.40
C TYR A 22 11.59 -3.12 -13.49
N GLY A 23 11.60 -3.83 -12.37
CA GLY A 23 11.87 -5.27 -12.34
C GLY A 23 10.89 -6.07 -13.19
N VAL A 24 9.61 -5.74 -13.12
CA VAL A 24 8.54 -6.39 -13.91
C VAL A 24 8.68 -6.06 -15.41
N ILE A 25 8.98 -4.80 -15.76
CA ILE A 25 9.18 -4.38 -17.16
C ILE A 25 10.36 -5.12 -17.78
N ILE A 26 11.50 -5.14 -17.09
CA ILE A 26 12.72 -5.79 -17.57
C ILE A 26 12.50 -7.31 -17.68
N GLY A 27 11.80 -7.91 -16.70
CA GLY A 27 11.43 -9.32 -16.75
C GLY A 27 10.59 -9.68 -17.97
N GLY A 28 9.53 -8.90 -18.25
CA GLY A 28 8.70 -9.11 -19.44
C GLY A 28 9.45 -8.86 -20.77
N TRP A 29 10.35 -7.90 -20.81
CA TRP A 29 11.17 -7.62 -22.00
C TRP A 29 12.16 -8.75 -22.28
N SER A 30 12.87 -9.23 -21.25
CA SER A 30 13.93 -10.23 -21.40
C SER A 30 13.41 -11.63 -21.78
N SER A 31 12.14 -11.93 -21.53
CA SER A 31 11.49 -13.20 -21.91
C SER A 31 11.35 -13.41 -23.41
N ASN A 32 11.50 -12.35 -24.23
CA ASN A 32 11.38 -12.37 -25.70
C ASN A 32 10.07 -12.99 -26.22
N SER A 33 9.01 -13.00 -25.43
CA SER A 33 7.68 -13.47 -25.83
C SER A 33 6.67 -12.32 -25.86
N LYS A 34 5.79 -12.31 -26.88
CA LYS A 34 4.77 -11.26 -27.06
C LYS A 34 3.76 -11.24 -25.92
N TYR A 35 3.39 -12.43 -25.41
CA TYR A 35 2.42 -12.57 -24.33
C TYR A 35 2.98 -12.08 -23.00
N SER A 36 4.21 -12.46 -22.68
CA SER A 36 4.89 -12.01 -21.47
C SER A 36 5.11 -10.50 -21.47
N PHE A 37 5.49 -9.92 -22.59
CA PHE A 37 5.64 -8.46 -22.72
C PHE A 37 4.32 -7.70 -22.53
N LEU A 38 3.22 -8.18 -23.12
CA LEU A 38 1.90 -7.59 -22.90
C LEU A 38 1.43 -7.73 -21.45
N GLY A 39 1.70 -8.87 -20.81
CA GLY A 39 1.43 -9.08 -19.39
C GLY A 39 2.20 -8.08 -18.50
N ALA A 40 3.50 -7.91 -18.77
CA ALA A 40 4.32 -6.94 -18.07
C ALA A 40 3.84 -5.50 -18.24
N LEU A 41 3.46 -5.07 -19.44
CA LEU A 41 2.91 -3.73 -19.68
C LEU A 41 1.59 -3.50 -18.94
N ARG A 42 0.71 -4.49 -18.88
CA ARG A 42 -0.54 -4.40 -18.13
C ARG A 42 -0.29 -4.28 -16.62
N SER A 43 0.61 -5.11 -16.09
CA SER A 43 1.01 -5.08 -14.67
C SER A 43 1.61 -3.73 -14.29
N THR A 44 2.55 -3.23 -15.07
CA THR A 44 3.23 -1.96 -14.79
C THR A 44 2.29 -0.76 -14.88
N ALA A 45 1.38 -0.74 -15.87
CA ALA A 45 0.37 0.32 -15.97
C ALA A 45 -0.55 0.34 -14.75
N GLN A 46 -0.91 -0.83 -14.21
CA GLN A 46 -1.68 -0.96 -12.99
C GLN A 46 -0.88 -0.43 -11.79
N MET A 47 0.33 -0.92 -11.54
CA MET A 47 1.17 -0.51 -10.43
C MET A 47 1.39 1.01 -10.42
N ILE A 48 1.80 1.63 -11.53
CA ILE A 48 2.04 3.08 -11.63
C ILE A 48 0.77 3.89 -11.30
N SER A 49 -0.40 3.44 -11.79
CA SER A 49 -1.68 4.15 -11.53
C SER A 49 -2.02 4.15 -10.04
N TYR A 50 -1.85 3.01 -9.37
CA TYR A 50 -2.21 2.87 -7.96
C TYR A 50 -1.14 3.43 -7.02
N GLU A 51 0.13 3.45 -7.41
CA GLU A 51 1.21 4.10 -6.68
C GLU A 51 0.93 5.61 -6.47
N LEU A 52 0.43 6.31 -7.50
CA LEU A 52 0.02 7.71 -7.36
C LEU A 52 -1.11 7.88 -6.32
N THR A 53 -2.10 6.98 -6.34
CA THR A 53 -3.22 7.02 -5.38
C THR A 53 -2.74 6.75 -3.96
N ILE A 54 -1.82 5.80 -3.78
CA ILE A 54 -1.16 5.50 -2.50
C ILE A 54 -0.37 6.71 -2.01
N GLY A 55 0.39 7.37 -2.89
CA GLY A 55 1.17 8.56 -2.56
C GLY A 55 0.29 9.68 -1.99
N PHE A 56 -0.83 10.02 -2.64
CA PHE A 56 -1.76 11.04 -2.13
C PHE A 56 -2.46 10.65 -0.83
N SER A 57 -2.78 9.37 -0.66
CA SER A 57 -3.39 8.90 0.60
C SER A 57 -2.39 8.97 1.77
N ILE A 58 -1.12 8.63 1.54
CA ILE A 58 -0.04 8.79 2.52
C ILE A 58 0.20 10.26 2.84
N LEU A 59 0.17 11.13 1.83
CA LEU A 59 0.36 12.57 2.03
C LEU A 59 -0.68 13.17 2.99
N SER A 60 -1.95 12.72 2.92
CA SER A 60 -2.98 13.15 3.86
C SER A 60 -2.68 12.75 5.31
N VAL A 61 -2.11 11.55 5.52
CA VAL A 61 -1.68 11.10 6.85
C VAL A 61 -0.48 11.90 7.35
N ILE A 62 0.50 12.19 6.48
CA ILE A 62 1.68 13.01 6.81
C ILE A 62 1.28 14.40 7.28
N VAL A 63 0.32 15.04 6.60
CA VAL A 63 -0.19 16.36 6.98
C VAL A 63 -0.83 16.33 8.36
N CYS A 64 -1.60 15.27 8.69
CA CYS A 64 -2.15 15.10 10.03
C CYS A 64 -1.08 14.87 11.11
N ALA A 65 -0.04 14.07 10.80
CA ALA A 65 1.02 13.71 11.74
C ALA A 65 2.14 14.76 11.86
N LYS A 66 2.24 15.69 10.88
CA LYS A 66 3.28 16.73 10.78
C LYS A 66 4.73 16.16 10.75
N SER A 67 4.90 14.91 10.37
CA SER A 67 6.23 14.28 10.32
C SER A 67 6.30 13.19 9.25
N LEU A 68 7.50 12.99 8.69
CA LEU A 68 7.81 11.93 7.72
C LEU A 68 8.40 10.67 8.41
N ASN A 69 8.63 10.74 9.72
CA ASN A 69 9.18 9.64 10.50
C ASN A 69 8.04 8.70 10.93
N LEU A 70 8.17 7.42 10.60
CA LEU A 70 7.18 6.38 10.91
C LEU A 70 6.88 6.26 12.41
N ILE A 71 7.90 6.43 13.26
CA ILE A 71 7.75 6.36 14.72
C ILE A 71 6.89 7.52 15.23
N SER A 72 7.16 8.73 14.75
CA SER A 72 6.40 9.92 15.13
C SER A 72 4.93 9.81 14.70
N ILE A 73 4.65 9.22 13.53
CA ILE A 73 3.30 8.97 13.06
C ILE A 73 2.55 8.01 13.98
N VAL A 74 3.18 6.92 14.42
CA VAL A 74 2.57 5.99 15.39
C VAL A 74 2.36 6.67 16.74
N LEU A 75 3.29 7.46 17.21
CA LEU A 75 3.15 8.18 18.49
C LEU A 75 2.04 9.22 18.45
N ALA A 76 1.81 9.88 17.32
CA ALA A 76 0.70 10.81 17.13
C ALA A 76 -0.68 10.10 17.20
N GLN A 77 -0.74 8.80 16.92
CA GLN A 77 -1.97 7.99 16.99
C GLN A 77 -2.29 7.45 18.40
N LYS A 78 -1.58 7.86 19.44
CA LYS A 78 -1.85 7.40 20.82
C LYS A 78 -3.25 7.74 21.31
N THR A 79 -3.79 8.88 20.89
CA THR A 79 -5.11 9.36 21.31
C THR A 79 -6.23 8.80 20.44
N VAL A 80 -6.08 8.92 19.13
CA VAL A 80 -7.07 8.47 18.12
C VAL A 80 -6.32 7.88 16.93
N TRP A 81 -6.76 6.72 16.47
CA TRP A 81 -6.23 6.11 15.25
C TRP A 81 -6.72 6.87 14.02
N TYR A 82 -5.84 7.08 13.05
CA TYR A 82 -6.18 7.77 11.80
C TYR A 82 -7.21 7.03 10.94
N CYS A 83 -7.44 5.75 11.19
CA CYS A 83 -8.51 5.00 10.56
C CYS A 83 -9.90 5.62 10.78
N PHE A 84 -10.18 6.22 11.95
CA PHE A 84 -11.49 6.83 12.23
C PHE A 84 -11.69 8.18 11.51
N PRO A 85 -10.83 9.19 11.70
CA PRO A 85 -11.01 10.50 11.06
C PRO A 85 -10.78 10.45 9.54
N LEU A 86 -9.90 9.57 9.06
CA LEU A 86 -9.57 9.40 7.65
C LEU A 86 -10.15 8.11 7.04
N PHE A 87 -11.32 7.66 7.53
CA PHE A 87 -11.93 6.41 7.08
C PHE A 87 -12.06 6.25 5.56
N PRO A 88 -12.52 7.27 4.79
CA PRO A 88 -12.59 7.13 3.33
C PRO A 88 -11.24 6.93 2.67
N ILE A 89 -10.20 7.65 3.14
CA ILE A 89 -8.83 7.50 2.65
C ILE A 89 -8.27 6.12 2.99
N PHE A 90 -8.54 5.63 4.21
CA PHE A 90 -8.15 4.29 4.62
C PHE A 90 -8.70 3.21 3.68
N LEU A 91 -9.99 3.30 3.30
CA LEU A 91 -10.58 2.36 2.35
C LEU A 91 -9.91 2.41 0.98
N ILE A 92 -9.67 3.63 0.45
CA ILE A 92 -9.03 3.78 -0.85
C ILE A 92 -7.58 3.29 -0.80
N PHE A 93 -6.84 3.64 0.25
CA PHE A 93 -5.47 3.15 0.47
C PHE A 93 -5.43 1.62 0.50
N PHE A 94 -6.33 0.98 1.24
CA PHE A 94 -6.41 -0.47 1.34
C PHE A 94 -6.67 -1.13 -0.02
N ILE A 95 -7.63 -0.62 -0.79
CA ILE A 95 -7.92 -1.12 -2.14
C ILE A 95 -6.73 -0.90 -3.09
N SER A 96 -6.06 0.27 -2.99
CA SER A 96 -4.89 0.58 -3.81
C SER A 96 -3.70 -0.32 -3.48
N CYS A 97 -3.49 -0.68 -2.22
CA CYS A 97 -2.46 -1.64 -1.81
C CYS A 97 -2.71 -3.05 -2.39
N LEU A 98 -3.99 -3.49 -2.43
CA LEU A 98 -4.35 -4.76 -3.07
C LEU A 98 -4.08 -4.74 -4.58
N ALA A 99 -4.32 -3.60 -5.22
CA ALA A 99 -4.09 -3.44 -6.65
C ALA A 99 -2.58 -3.36 -7.00
N GLU A 100 -1.77 -2.75 -6.14
CA GLU A 100 -0.33 -2.69 -6.32
C GLU A 100 0.36 -4.04 -6.12
N THR A 101 -0.15 -4.87 -5.21
CA THR A 101 0.37 -6.23 -4.98
C THR A 101 -0.18 -7.26 -5.95
N ASN A 102 -0.90 -6.85 -7.01
CA ASN A 102 -1.51 -7.73 -8.02
C ASN A 102 -2.34 -8.88 -7.44
N ARG A 103 -2.91 -8.69 -6.25
CA ARG A 103 -3.70 -9.73 -5.57
C ARG A 103 -5.19 -9.67 -5.94
N HIS A 104 -5.86 -10.80 -5.77
CA HIS A 104 -7.33 -10.84 -5.84
C HIS A 104 -7.94 -9.68 -5.04
N PRO A 105 -8.77 -8.84 -5.64
CA PRO A 105 -9.47 -8.96 -6.93
C PRO A 105 -8.72 -8.42 -8.16
N PHE A 106 -7.50 -7.95 -8.03
CA PHE A 106 -6.75 -7.18 -9.03
C PHE A 106 -5.65 -7.99 -9.74
N ASP A 107 -5.73 -9.33 -9.70
CA ASP A 107 -4.81 -10.31 -10.27
C ASP A 107 -5.02 -10.49 -11.80
N LEU A 108 -4.93 -9.39 -12.53
CA LEU A 108 -5.13 -9.36 -13.98
C LEU A 108 -3.85 -9.69 -14.78
N PRO A 109 -2.66 -9.35 -14.30
CA PRO A 109 -1.42 -9.69 -14.99
C PRO A 109 -1.15 -11.20 -15.07
N GLU A 110 -1.66 -11.96 -14.09
CA GLU A 110 -1.51 -13.41 -13.98
C GLU A 110 -2.75 -14.19 -14.44
N ALA A 111 -3.77 -13.49 -14.99
CA ALA A 111 -5.00 -14.13 -15.40
C ALA A 111 -4.74 -15.20 -16.48
N GLU A 112 -4.70 -16.47 -16.06
CA GLU A 112 -4.44 -17.65 -16.89
C GLU A 112 -5.34 -17.74 -18.11
N ALA A 113 -6.57 -17.24 -18.00
CA ALA A 113 -7.56 -17.27 -19.07
C ALA A 113 -7.23 -16.36 -20.26
N GLU A 114 -6.44 -15.30 -20.08
CA GLU A 114 -6.17 -14.30 -21.12
C GLU A 114 -4.69 -14.30 -21.59
N LEU A 115 -3.74 -14.57 -20.71
CA LEU A 115 -2.29 -14.37 -20.94
C LEU A 115 -1.41 -15.57 -20.57
N VAL A 116 -1.99 -16.76 -20.31
CA VAL A 116 -1.23 -17.99 -20.00
C VAL A 116 -0.20 -17.76 -18.88
N SER A 117 -0.61 -17.24 -17.72
CA SER A 117 0.22 -16.85 -16.55
C SER A 117 1.03 -15.55 -16.66
N GLY A 118 0.75 -14.68 -17.63
CA GLY A 118 1.27 -13.31 -17.64
C GLY A 118 2.78 -13.19 -17.92
N TYR A 119 3.48 -12.33 -17.16
CA TYR A 119 4.89 -12.01 -17.40
C TYR A 119 5.87 -13.11 -16.96
N ASN A 120 5.45 -14.08 -16.13
CA ASN A 120 6.30 -15.14 -15.55
C ASN A 120 6.34 -16.40 -16.40
N VAL A 121 5.58 -16.49 -17.51
CA VAL A 121 5.38 -17.73 -18.32
C VAL A 121 6.70 -18.39 -18.73
N GLU A 122 7.66 -17.59 -19.15
CA GLU A 122 8.94 -18.07 -19.70
C GLU A 122 10.00 -18.35 -18.61
N TYR A 123 9.72 -18.00 -17.36
CA TYR A 123 10.65 -18.20 -16.26
C TYR A 123 10.42 -19.55 -15.59
N SER A 124 11.52 -20.28 -15.32
CA SER A 124 11.50 -21.57 -14.65
C SER A 124 12.33 -21.57 -13.38
N ALA A 125 12.07 -22.54 -12.51
CA ALA A 125 12.83 -22.82 -11.29
C ALA A 125 13.15 -21.57 -10.44
N MET A 126 14.42 -21.19 -10.34
CA MET A 126 14.87 -20.08 -9.48
C MET A 126 14.35 -18.72 -9.91
N GLY A 127 14.26 -18.44 -11.21
CA GLY A 127 13.74 -17.17 -11.71
C GLY A 127 12.27 -16.96 -11.32
N PHE A 128 11.45 -17.96 -11.50
CA PHE A 128 10.04 -17.96 -11.08
C PHE A 128 9.90 -17.78 -9.57
N ALA A 129 10.69 -18.51 -8.77
CA ALA A 129 10.67 -18.39 -7.32
C ALA A 129 11.04 -16.96 -6.83
N LEU A 130 11.99 -16.28 -7.48
CA LEU A 130 12.38 -14.92 -7.14
C LEU A 130 11.25 -13.89 -7.39
N PHE A 131 10.49 -14.03 -8.47
CA PHE A 131 9.33 -13.17 -8.71
C PHE A 131 8.26 -13.32 -7.62
N PHE A 132 7.92 -14.56 -7.26
CA PHE A 132 6.98 -14.83 -6.16
C PHE A 132 7.48 -14.30 -4.81
N LEU A 133 8.76 -14.47 -4.52
CA LEU A 133 9.36 -13.93 -3.29
C LEU A 133 9.25 -12.41 -3.25
N GLY A 134 9.50 -11.73 -4.37
CA GLY A 134 9.32 -10.28 -4.49
C GLY A 134 7.87 -9.83 -4.26
N GLU A 135 6.91 -10.56 -4.83
CA GLU A 135 5.48 -10.29 -4.64
C GLU A 135 5.06 -10.44 -3.17
N TYR A 136 5.46 -11.55 -2.51
CA TYR A 136 5.17 -11.76 -1.09
C TYR A 136 5.85 -10.71 -0.20
N ALA A 137 7.07 -10.30 -0.52
CA ALA A 137 7.77 -9.24 0.19
C ALA A 137 7.02 -7.90 0.07
N ASN A 138 6.53 -7.55 -1.12
CA ASN A 138 5.74 -6.34 -1.33
C ASN A 138 4.40 -6.39 -0.56
N MET A 139 3.73 -7.55 -0.50
CA MET A 139 2.54 -7.71 0.34
C MET A 139 2.80 -7.47 1.82
N LEU A 140 3.90 -7.99 2.36
CA LEU A 140 4.29 -7.74 3.74
C LEU A 140 4.60 -6.27 3.98
N LEU A 141 5.24 -5.59 3.04
CA LEU A 141 5.53 -4.17 3.10
C LEU A 141 4.23 -3.35 3.14
N MET A 142 3.30 -3.57 2.19
CA MET A 142 2.03 -2.83 2.12
C MET A 142 1.13 -3.09 3.33
N SER A 143 1.07 -4.33 3.82
CA SER A 143 0.33 -4.64 5.04
C SER A 143 0.93 -3.97 6.28
N SER A 144 2.25 -3.89 6.38
CA SER A 144 2.93 -3.20 7.46
C SER A 144 2.73 -1.68 7.40
N LEU A 145 2.78 -1.08 6.20
CA LEU A 145 2.47 0.34 5.99
C LEU A 145 1.04 0.67 6.40
N THR A 146 0.06 -0.15 6.01
CA THR A 146 -1.34 0.03 6.40
C THR A 146 -1.50 0.06 7.92
N THR A 147 -0.85 -0.84 8.63
CA THR A 147 -0.92 -0.91 10.10
C THR A 147 -0.25 0.29 10.77
N ILE A 148 0.87 0.77 10.25
CA ILE A 148 1.60 1.92 10.80
C ILE A 148 0.84 3.23 10.56
N LEU A 149 0.31 3.43 9.35
CA LEU A 149 -0.31 4.69 8.94
C LEU A 149 -1.71 4.89 9.51
N PHE A 150 -2.53 3.84 9.61
CA PHE A 150 -3.95 3.96 9.96
C PHE A 150 -4.36 3.26 11.24
N LEU A 151 -3.71 2.15 11.59
CA LEU A 151 -4.11 1.29 12.71
C LEU A 151 -3.23 1.44 13.96
N GLY A 152 -2.43 2.51 14.03
CA GLY A 152 -1.61 2.79 15.20
C GLY A 152 -0.41 1.85 15.41
N GLY A 153 0.04 1.15 14.36
CA GLY A 153 1.22 0.30 14.42
C GLY A 153 1.19 -0.72 15.57
N TRP A 154 2.13 -0.60 16.50
CA TRP A 154 2.26 -1.47 17.68
C TRP A 154 1.41 -1.04 18.89
N LEU A 155 0.65 0.05 18.80
CA LEU A 155 -0.23 0.47 19.88
C LEU A 155 -1.40 -0.49 20.04
N ALA A 156 -1.84 -0.73 21.28
CA ALA A 156 -3.00 -1.56 21.57
C ALA A 156 -4.29 -0.95 20.95
N PRO A 157 -5.26 -1.78 20.49
CA PRO A 157 -6.41 -1.32 19.73
C PRO A 157 -7.39 -0.44 20.53
N PHE A 158 -7.35 -0.47 21.86
CA PHE A 158 -8.21 0.33 22.70
C PHE A 158 -7.42 1.00 23.83
N PRO A 159 -7.62 2.33 24.06
CA PRO A 159 -7.02 3.04 25.19
C PRO A 159 -7.66 2.63 26.54
N PHE A 160 -8.57 1.65 26.55
CA PHE A 160 -9.23 1.18 27.77
C PHE A 160 -8.28 0.37 28.64
N SER A 161 -8.28 0.68 29.94
CA SER A 161 -7.50 0.11 31.03
C SER A 161 -7.74 -1.38 31.33
N ILE A 162 -7.89 -2.20 30.31
CA ILE A 162 -7.93 -3.65 30.47
C ILE A 162 -6.50 -4.12 30.58
N LYS A 163 -6.01 -4.34 31.81
CA LYS A 163 -4.65 -4.80 32.12
C LYS A 163 -4.19 -6.02 31.32
N PHE A 164 -5.14 -6.85 30.90
CA PHE A 164 -4.89 -8.05 30.10
C PHE A 164 -4.46 -7.74 28.65
N ILE A 165 -4.98 -6.67 28.06
CA ILE A 165 -4.64 -6.27 26.68
C ILE A 165 -3.24 -5.67 26.61
N ASN A 166 -2.79 -4.96 27.66
CA ASN A 166 -1.45 -4.39 27.75
C ASN A 166 -0.35 -5.43 28.04
N PHE A 167 -0.72 -6.66 28.43
CA PHE A 167 0.24 -7.74 28.67
C PHE A 167 0.78 -8.35 27.36
N LEU A 168 0.04 -8.22 26.24
CA LEU A 168 0.47 -8.76 24.97
C LEU A 168 1.50 -7.85 24.30
N PRO A 169 2.61 -8.42 23.76
CA PRO A 169 3.66 -7.63 23.10
C PRO A 169 3.10 -6.91 21.87
N GLY A 170 3.60 -5.69 21.58
CA GLY A 170 3.17 -4.88 20.45
C GLY A 170 3.30 -5.57 19.08
N SER A 171 4.25 -6.50 18.93
CA SER A 171 4.41 -7.34 17.73
C SER A 171 3.21 -8.25 17.47
N PHE A 172 2.53 -8.73 18.52
CA PHE A 172 1.32 -9.54 18.39
C PHE A 172 0.16 -8.74 17.79
N TRP A 173 -0.06 -7.52 18.28
CA TRP A 173 -1.09 -6.63 17.74
C TRP A 173 -0.82 -6.23 16.29
N PHE A 174 0.45 -6.00 15.97
CA PHE A 174 0.87 -5.72 14.61
C PHE A 174 0.55 -6.87 13.64
N SER A 175 0.83 -8.10 14.04
CA SER A 175 0.60 -9.30 13.20
C SER A 175 -0.88 -9.59 12.95
N ILE A 176 -1.75 -9.36 13.94
CA ILE A 176 -3.20 -9.61 13.80
C ILE A 176 -3.83 -8.62 12.80
N LYS A 177 -3.39 -7.35 12.83
CA LYS A 177 -3.93 -6.29 11.98
C LYS A 177 -3.63 -6.49 10.48
N ALA A 178 -2.64 -7.32 10.14
CA ALA A 178 -2.10 -7.44 8.78
C ALA A 178 -2.81 -8.44 7.84
N ARG A 179 -3.95 -9.08 8.21
CA ARG A 179 -4.61 -10.13 7.40
C ARG A 179 -6.03 -9.79 6.95
N ALA A 180 -6.28 -9.59 5.62
CA ALA A 180 -7.62 -9.54 5.00
C ALA A 180 -7.62 -9.77 3.47
N VAL A 181 -8.70 -10.34 2.86
CA VAL A 181 -8.82 -10.75 1.44
C VAL A 181 -10.22 -10.48 0.87
N LEU A 182 -10.35 -10.10 -0.44
CA LEU A 182 -11.60 -9.72 -1.14
C LEU A 182 -11.69 -10.21 -2.63
N PRO A 183 -12.85 -10.12 -3.37
CA PRO A 183 -13.12 -10.72 -4.70
C PRO A 183 -12.62 -9.93 -5.94
N ARG A 184 -12.64 -10.54 -7.18
CA ARG A 184 -11.95 -10.16 -8.45
C ARG A 184 -12.70 -9.17 -9.36
N TYR A 185 -12.00 -8.24 -10.06
CA TYR A 185 -12.53 -7.25 -11.03
C TYR A 185 -11.86 -7.34 -12.42
N ARG A 186 -12.46 -6.68 -13.47
CA ARG A 186 -11.96 -6.66 -14.85
C ARG A 186 -11.01 -5.46 -15.08
N TYR A 187 -9.99 -5.60 -15.98
CA TYR A 187 -8.91 -4.61 -16.18
C TYR A 187 -9.40 -3.20 -16.54
N ASP A 188 -10.34 -3.08 -17.51
CA ASP A 188 -10.86 -1.76 -17.93
C ASP A 188 -11.58 -1.02 -16.81
N GLN A 189 -12.30 -1.75 -15.96
CA GLN A 189 -12.99 -1.21 -14.80
C GLN A 189 -11.97 -0.74 -13.74
N LEU A 190 -10.89 -1.48 -13.59
CA LEU A 190 -9.84 -1.25 -12.63
C LEU A 190 -9.05 0.02 -12.96
N MET A 191 -8.62 0.20 -14.21
CA MET A 191 -7.95 1.42 -14.65
C MET A 191 -8.85 2.65 -14.56
N ARG A 192 -10.14 2.53 -14.91
CA ARG A 192 -11.12 3.61 -14.73
C ARG A 192 -11.31 3.98 -13.26
N LEU A 193 -11.34 3.00 -12.38
CA LEU A 193 -11.52 3.19 -10.94
C LEU A 193 -10.31 3.91 -10.34
N GLY A 194 -9.09 3.53 -10.70
CA GLY A 194 -7.87 4.20 -10.26
C GLY A 194 -7.82 5.67 -10.70
N TRP A 195 -7.88 5.92 -12.01
CA TRP A 195 -7.70 7.27 -12.56
C TRP A 195 -8.91 8.20 -12.41
N LYS A 196 -10.13 7.69 -12.61
CA LYS A 196 -11.34 8.54 -12.61
C LYS A 196 -12.01 8.68 -11.25
N VAL A 197 -11.80 7.74 -10.34
CA VAL A 197 -12.47 7.74 -9.03
C VAL A 197 -11.48 7.93 -7.89
N PHE A 198 -10.50 7.08 -7.75
CA PHE A 198 -9.62 7.10 -6.58
C PHE A 198 -8.68 8.29 -6.57
N LEU A 199 -8.01 8.57 -7.68
CA LEU A 199 -7.06 9.68 -7.75
C LEU A 199 -7.73 11.05 -7.49
N PRO A 200 -8.82 11.46 -8.17
CA PRO A 200 -9.47 12.73 -7.88
C PRO A 200 -10.09 12.77 -6.48
N PHE A 201 -10.59 11.63 -5.97
CA PHE A 201 -11.14 11.58 -4.62
C PHE A 201 -10.04 11.75 -3.55
N THR A 202 -8.92 11.06 -3.66
CA THR A 202 -7.79 11.22 -2.72
C THR A 202 -7.22 12.63 -2.75
N LEU A 203 -7.12 13.24 -3.92
CA LEU A 203 -6.64 14.60 -4.08
C LEU A 203 -7.61 15.62 -3.47
N SER A 204 -8.92 15.46 -3.69
CA SER A 204 -9.93 16.33 -3.08
C SER A 204 -9.96 16.18 -1.56
N TRP A 205 -9.85 14.96 -1.06
CA TRP A 205 -9.81 14.70 0.38
C TRP A 205 -8.53 15.22 1.03
N PHE A 206 -7.40 15.13 0.35
CA PHE A 206 -6.15 15.73 0.79
C PHE A 206 -6.29 17.25 0.97
N LEU A 207 -6.86 17.94 -0.02
CA LEU A 207 -7.13 19.38 0.08
C LEU A 207 -8.10 19.70 1.21
N TYR A 208 -9.14 18.89 1.41
CA TYR A 208 -10.07 19.03 2.52
C TYR A 208 -9.38 18.88 3.89
N THR A 209 -8.56 17.84 4.08
CA THR A 209 -7.81 17.65 5.33
C THR A 209 -6.84 18.79 5.60
N ALA A 210 -6.13 19.26 4.58
CA ALA A 210 -5.22 20.39 4.70
C ALA A 210 -5.96 21.68 5.11
N SER A 211 -7.10 22.00 4.45
CA SER A 211 -7.91 23.17 4.77
C SER A 211 -8.51 23.09 6.17
N PHE A 212 -8.97 21.91 6.58
CA PHE A 212 -9.51 21.68 7.92
C PHE A 212 -8.46 21.91 9.01
N LEU A 213 -7.26 21.39 8.85
CA LEU A 213 -6.16 21.58 9.80
C LEU A 213 -5.71 23.04 9.90
N ILE A 214 -5.72 23.77 8.79
CA ILE A 214 -5.42 25.21 8.78
C ILE A 214 -6.53 26.00 9.51
N SER A 215 -7.81 25.69 9.28
CA SER A 215 -8.94 26.41 9.89
C SER A 215 -8.98 26.26 11.41
N PHE A 216 -8.51 25.14 11.95
CA PHE A 216 -8.43 24.90 13.38
C PHE A 216 -7.09 25.31 14.01
N ASN A 217 -6.21 26.02 13.27
CA ASN A 217 -4.86 26.41 13.73
C ASN A 217 -4.02 25.23 14.26
N TRP A 218 -4.25 24.04 13.78
CA TRP A 218 -3.50 22.85 14.18
C TRP A 218 -2.15 22.72 13.45
N LEU A 219 -1.88 23.58 12.47
CA LEU A 219 -0.63 23.63 11.69
C LEU A 219 0.38 24.65 12.22
N VAL A 220 0.11 25.32 13.33
CA VAL A 220 1.06 26.24 14.00
C VAL A 220 1.88 25.52 15.06
#